data_8d5e686b42817c7a65e0d4bfd6341782
#
_entry.id   8d5e686b42817c7a65e0d4bfd6341782
#
_cell.length_a   1.000
_cell.length_b   1.000
_cell.length_c   1.000
_cell.angle_alpha   90.00
_cell.angle_beta   90.00
_cell.angle_gamma   90.00
#
_symmetry.space_group_name_H-M   'P 1'
#
loop_
_entity.id
_entity.type
_entity.pdbx_description
1 polymer ?
#
loop_
_entity_poly.entity_id
_entity_poly.type
_entity_poly.pdbx_seq_one_letter_code
_entity_poly.pdbx_strand_id
1 'polypeptide(L)'
;MKKILVVEDEESLRLFYEEELKAEGYDILTARNGREAIRQLETGKPDLIILDIVMPVMDGMETLGRIVGQERKIPVILNTSYSGYRQDFMSWAADAYVTKSHDLTELKRKIRELLEKGKGQ
;
A
#
# COMPACT_ATOMS: atom_id res chain seq x y z
N MET A 1 -4.68 6.46 -16.00
CA MET A 1 -3.92 5.38 -15.36
C MET A 1 -4.28 5.28 -13.89
N LYS A 2 -4.24 4.08 -13.35
CA LYS A 2 -4.49 3.91 -11.93
C LYS A 2 -3.30 4.42 -11.12
N LYS A 3 -3.60 4.99 -9.99
CA LYS A 3 -2.61 5.64 -9.13
C LYS A 3 -2.42 4.82 -7.86
N ILE A 4 -1.17 4.49 -7.53
CA ILE A 4 -0.83 3.67 -6.37
C ILE A 4 0.05 4.47 -5.43
N LEU A 5 -0.30 4.47 -4.14
CA LEU A 5 0.53 5.06 -3.10
C LEU A 5 1.37 3.97 -2.45
N VAL A 6 2.68 4.12 -2.50
CA VAL A 6 3.63 3.19 -1.87
C VAL A 6 4.18 3.86 -0.61
N VAL A 7 3.89 3.25 0.53
CA VAL A 7 4.36 3.74 1.84
C VAL A 7 5.45 2.82 2.34
N GLU A 8 6.68 3.28 2.30
CA GLU A 8 7.87 2.51 2.63
C GLU A 8 8.95 3.45 3.16
N ASP A 9 9.48 3.16 4.35
CA ASP A 9 10.47 4.03 4.98
C ASP A 9 11.88 3.85 4.42
N GLU A 10 12.22 2.67 3.90
CA GLU A 10 13.53 2.41 3.34
C GLU A 10 13.61 2.96 1.92
N GLU A 11 14.52 3.92 1.70
CA GLU A 11 14.60 4.62 0.43
C GLU A 11 14.86 3.70 -0.77
N SER A 12 15.78 2.77 -0.63
CA SER A 12 16.12 1.89 -1.75
C SER A 12 14.95 0.99 -2.15
N LEU A 13 14.21 0.48 -1.18
CA LEU A 13 13.02 -0.32 -1.46
C LEU A 13 11.91 0.53 -2.06
N ARG A 14 11.72 1.75 -1.56
CA ARG A 14 10.71 2.66 -2.08
C ARG A 14 10.97 2.97 -3.56
N LEU A 15 12.22 3.25 -3.91
CA LEU A 15 12.61 3.51 -5.30
C LEU A 15 12.42 2.25 -6.16
N PHE A 16 12.75 1.09 -5.64
CA PHE A 16 12.58 -0.17 -6.36
C PHE A 16 11.11 -0.41 -6.71
N TYR A 17 10.22 -0.27 -5.72
CA TYR A 17 8.79 -0.42 -5.97
C TYR A 17 8.28 0.61 -6.97
N GLU A 18 8.72 1.84 -6.83
CA GLU A 18 8.29 2.90 -7.73
C GLU A 18 8.65 2.58 -9.19
N GLU A 19 9.90 2.18 -9.43
CA GLU A 19 10.36 1.85 -10.78
C GLU A 19 9.61 0.64 -11.36
N GLU A 20 9.49 -0.41 -10.56
CA GLU A 20 8.86 -1.64 -11.03
C GLU A 20 7.38 -1.45 -11.33
N LEU A 21 6.69 -0.70 -10.51
CA LEU A 21 5.26 -0.48 -10.70
C LEU A 21 4.97 0.53 -11.79
N LYS A 22 5.83 1.52 -11.98
CA LYS A 22 5.71 2.41 -13.14
C LYS A 22 5.85 1.63 -14.44
N ALA A 23 6.73 0.64 -14.46
CA ALA A 23 6.92 -0.19 -15.64
C ALA A 23 5.66 -1.01 -15.96
N GLU A 24 4.80 -1.26 -14.97
CA GLU A 24 3.53 -1.95 -15.18
C GLU A 24 2.42 -1.01 -15.67
N GLY A 25 2.69 0.28 -15.78
CA GLY A 25 1.74 1.24 -16.32
C GLY A 25 0.97 2.04 -15.27
N TYR A 26 1.38 1.99 -14.00
CA TYR A 26 0.70 2.74 -12.94
C TYR A 26 1.38 4.10 -12.70
N ASP A 27 0.59 5.08 -12.26
CA ASP A 27 1.10 6.29 -11.64
C ASP A 27 1.45 5.99 -10.20
N ILE A 28 2.62 6.42 -9.73
CA ILE A 28 3.08 6.09 -8.40
C ILE A 28 3.26 7.35 -7.56
N LEU A 29 2.61 7.36 -6.39
CA LEU A 29 2.89 8.30 -5.32
C LEU A 29 3.70 7.55 -4.27
N THR A 30 4.60 8.24 -3.59
CA THR A 30 5.41 7.63 -2.55
C THR A 30 5.28 8.39 -1.23
N ALA A 31 5.45 7.67 -0.13
CA ALA A 31 5.50 8.25 1.20
C ALA A 31 6.54 7.49 2.02
N ARG A 32 7.29 8.21 2.83
CA ARG A 32 8.36 7.64 3.66
C ARG A 32 7.86 7.18 5.02
N ASN A 33 6.68 7.63 5.41
CA ASN A 33 6.10 7.31 6.70
C ASN A 33 4.58 7.53 6.64
N GLY A 34 3.91 7.20 7.74
CA GLY A 34 2.47 7.30 7.80
C GLY A 34 1.94 8.73 7.69
N ARG A 35 2.68 9.69 8.21
CA ARG A 35 2.26 11.09 8.13
C ARG A 35 2.23 11.57 6.68
N GLU A 36 3.27 11.25 5.92
CA GLU A 36 3.29 11.57 4.50
C GLU A 36 2.20 10.83 3.75
N ALA A 37 1.94 9.57 4.15
CA ALA A 37 0.89 8.78 3.52
C ALA A 37 -0.48 9.46 3.66
N ILE A 38 -0.81 9.93 4.85
CA ILE A 38 -2.08 10.61 5.09
C ILE A 38 -2.19 11.87 4.23
N ARG A 39 -1.09 12.61 4.12
CA ARG A 39 -1.05 13.81 3.28
C ARG A 39 -1.29 13.47 1.81
N GLN A 40 -0.66 12.40 1.33
CA GLN A 40 -0.85 11.94 -0.05
C GLN A 40 -2.27 11.44 -0.31
N LEU A 41 -2.92 10.87 0.69
CA LEU A 41 -4.33 10.49 0.56
C LEU A 41 -5.21 11.68 0.24
N GLU A 42 -4.99 12.79 0.94
CA GLU A 42 -5.80 13.99 0.77
C GLU A 42 -5.58 14.67 -0.56
N THR A 43 -4.31 14.76 -1.00
CA THR A 43 -3.95 15.53 -2.19
C THR A 43 -3.85 14.69 -3.46
N GLY A 44 -3.37 13.46 -3.33
CA GLY A 44 -3.07 12.61 -4.48
C GLY A 44 -4.20 11.67 -4.90
N LYS A 45 -5.10 11.36 -4.00
CA LYS A 45 -6.26 10.49 -4.23
C LYS A 45 -5.90 9.17 -4.91
N PRO A 46 -5.08 8.32 -4.27
CA PRO A 46 -4.68 7.06 -4.89
C PRO A 46 -5.85 6.08 -5.03
N ASP A 47 -5.71 5.16 -5.96
CA ASP A 47 -6.68 4.09 -6.19
C ASP A 47 -6.39 2.84 -5.38
N LEU A 48 -5.16 2.72 -4.88
CA LEU A 48 -4.71 1.60 -4.07
C LEU A 48 -3.52 2.03 -3.24
N ILE A 49 -3.37 1.43 -2.05
CA ILE A 49 -2.26 1.74 -1.14
C ILE A 49 -1.49 0.47 -0.83
N ILE A 50 -0.16 0.57 -0.92
CA ILE A 50 0.76 -0.48 -0.47
C ILE A 50 1.43 0.06 0.79
N LEU A 51 1.25 -0.62 1.91
CA LEU A 51 1.63 -0.11 3.22
C LEU A 51 2.54 -1.08 3.95
N ASP A 52 3.70 -0.60 4.40
CA ASP A 52 4.54 -1.32 5.35
C ASP A 52 4.05 -0.97 6.76
N ILE A 53 3.84 -1.99 7.60
CA ILE A 53 3.33 -1.78 8.95
C ILE A 53 4.41 -1.44 9.98
N VAL A 54 5.68 -1.62 9.63
CA VAL A 54 6.79 -1.31 10.54
C VAL A 54 7.47 -0.03 10.06
N MET A 55 7.09 1.10 10.66
CA MET A 55 7.62 2.40 10.26
C MET A 55 7.92 3.26 11.49
N PRO A 56 8.95 4.11 11.43
CA PRO A 56 9.43 4.83 12.62
C PRO A 56 8.61 6.04 13.07
N VAL A 57 7.97 6.79 12.16
CA VAL A 57 7.33 8.06 12.53
C VAL A 57 5.87 7.88 12.94
N MET A 58 5.10 7.27 12.09
CA MET A 58 3.72 6.89 12.38
C MET A 58 3.63 5.44 11.96
N ASP A 59 3.39 4.53 12.90
CA ASP A 59 3.45 3.12 12.58
C ASP A 59 2.32 2.70 11.67
N GLY A 60 2.45 1.49 11.10
CA GLY A 60 1.49 0.99 10.14
C GLY A 60 0.08 0.82 10.69
N MET A 61 -0.04 0.47 11.98
CA MET A 61 -1.34 0.32 12.62
C MET A 61 -2.10 1.64 12.68
N GLU A 62 -1.42 2.69 13.12
CA GLU A 62 -2.04 4.00 13.20
C GLU A 62 -2.39 4.51 11.81
N THR A 63 -1.48 4.33 10.86
CA THR A 63 -1.70 4.73 9.47
C THR A 63 -2.91 3.99 8.88
N LEU A 64 -2.97 2.68 9.08
CA LEU A 64 -4.07 1.86 8.58
C LEU A 64 -5.41 2.33 9.17
N GLY A 65 -5.43 2.63 10.46
CA GLY A 65 -6.63 3.15 11.11
C GLY A 65 -7.14 4.43 10.48
N ARG A 66 -6.23 5.35 10.15
CA ARG A 66 -6.62 6.60 9.51
C ARG A 66 -7.10 6.39 8.07
N ILE A 67 -6.47 5.46 7.35
CA ILE A 67 -6.90 5.12 5.99
C ILE A 67 -8.33 4.55 6.01
N VAL A 68 -8.57 3.62 6.90
CA VAL A 68 -9.89 2.97 7.02
C VAL A 68 -10.96 3.97 7.42
N GLY A 69 -10.58 5.00 8.18
CA GLY A 69 -11.52 6.04 8.62
C GLY A 69 -11.92 7.02 7.52
N GLN A 70 -11.33 6.95 6.34
CA GLN A 70 -11.71 7.85 5.24
C GLN A 70 -13.05 7.43 4.65
N GLU A 71 -13.79 8.40 4.12
CA GLU A 71 -15.06 8.12 3.45
C GLU A 71 -14.86 7.30 2.20
N ARG A 72 -13.81 7.60 1.45
CA ARG A 72 -13.48 6.87 0.23
C ARG A 72 -12.85 5.53 0.58
N LYS A 73 -13.43 4.46 0.04
CA LYS A 73 -12.89 3.12 0.24
C LYS A 73 -11.75 2.87 -0.74
N ILE A 74 -10.55 2.72 -0.19
CA ILE A 74 -9.35 2.49 -0.99
C ILE A 74 -8.77 1.13 -0.59
N PRO A 75 -8.54 0.21 -1.53
CA PRO A 75 -7.94 -1.08 -1.18
C PRO A 75 -6.54 -0.91 -0.64
N VAL A 76 -6.21 -1.69 0.38
CA VAL A 76 -4.92 -1.64 1.06
C VAL A 76 -4.25 -3.00 1.00
N ILE A 77 -3.02 -3.03 0.50
CA ILE A 77 -2.15 -4.20 0.56
C ILE A 77 -1.10 -3.94 1.62
N LEU A 78 -1.04 -4.82 2.62
CA LEU A 78 0.05 -4.78 3.59
C LEU A 78 1.24 -5.54 3.01
N ASN A 79 2.36 -4.86 2.86
CA ASN A 79 3.58 -5.41 2.28
C ASN A 79 4.69 -5.28 3.31
N THR A 80 4.96 -6.35 4.03
CA THR A 80 5.88 -6.31 5.16
C THR A 80 6.68 -7.60 5.25
N SER A 81 7.88 -7.52 5.85
CA SER A 81 8.68 -8.70 6.14
C SER A 81 8.22 -9.42 7.41
N TYR A 82 7.32 -8.82 8.18
CA TYR A 82 6.87 -9.35 9.45
C TYR A 82 5.54 -10.10 9.33
N SER A 83 5.58 -11.42 9.37
CA SER A 83 4.41 -12.27 9.16
C SER A 83 3.49 -12.38 10.38
N GLY A 84 3.95 -11.96 11.57
CA GLY A 84 3.18 -12.10 12.80
C GLY A 84 1.90 -11.29 12.87
N TYR A 85 1.76 -10.27 12.02
CA TYR A 85 0.57 -9.42 12.02
C TYR A 85 -0.52 -9.88 11.06
N ARG A 86 -0.27 -10.93 10.29
CA ARG A 86 -1.16 -11.29 9.19
C ARG A 86 -2.62 -11.46 9.58
N GLN A 87 -2.89 -12.25 10.62
CA GLN A 87 -4.26 -12.54 11.01
C GLN A 87 -4.98 -11.31 11.53
N ASP A 88 -4.28 -10.50 12.34
CA ASP A 88 -4.87 -9.30 12.92
C ASP A 88 -5.28 -8.29 11.85
N PHE A 89 -4.38 -8.01 10.90
CA PHE A 89 -4.63 -6.99 9.89
C PHE A 89 -5.63 -7.47 8.84
N MET A 90 -5.56 -8.73 8.42
CA MET A 90 -6.47 -9.25 7.41
C MET A 90 -7.90 -9.34 7.90
N SER A 91 -8.09 -9.67 9.19
CA SER A 91 -9.42 -9.74 9.74
C SER A 91 -10.02 -8.36 10.03
N TRP A 92 -9.16 -7.32 10.12
CA TRP A 92 -9.62 -6.00 10.54
C TRP A 92 -9.82 -5.04 9.38
N ALA A 93 -8.85 -4.84 8.50
CA ALA A 93 -8.94 -3.72 7.59
C ALA A 93 -8.26 -3.89 6.23
N ALA A 94 -7.23 -4.73 6.14
CA ALA A 94 -6.48 -4.85 4.89
C ALA A 94 -7.19 -5.77 3.89
N ASP A 95 -7.03 -5.46 2.60
CA ASP A 95 -7.62 -6.25 1.54
C ASP A 95 -6.71 -7.40 1.11
N ALA A 96 -5.40 -7.26 1.34
CA ALA A 96 -4.43 -8.30 1.04
C ALA A 96 -3.20 -8.12 1.89
N TYR A 97 -2.43 -9.21 2.01
CA TYR A 97 -1.19 -9.24 2.76
C TYR A 97 -0.14 -9.93 1.90
N VAL A 98 0.96 -9.25 1.62
CA VAL A 98 2.05 -9.79 0.81
C VAL A 98 3.34 -9.66 1.58
N THR A 99 4.08 -10.77 1.74
CA THR A 99 5.38 -10.73 2.38
C THR A 99 6.39 -10.05 1.45
N LYS A 100 7.24 -9.20 2.00
CA LYS A 100 8.28 -8.51 1.21
C LYS A 100 9.20 -9.51 0.55
N SER A 101 9.50 -9.27 -0.72
CA SER A 101 10.33 -10.14 -1.55
C SER A 101 10.94 -9.32 -2.67
N HIS A 102 12.09 -9.79 -3.18
CA HIS A 102 12.68 -9.21 -4.39
C HIS A 102 11.88 -9.56 -5.63
N ASP A 103 11.11 -10.66 -5.56
CA ASP A 103 10.20 -11.07 -6.63
C ASP A 103 8.84 -10.43 -6.36
N LEU A 104 8.44 -9.50 -7.20
CA LEU A 104 7.19 -8.77 -7.05
C LEU A 104 6.00 -9.40 -7.77
N THR A 105 6.14 -10.64 -8.22
CA THR A 105 5.08 -11.32 -8.97
C THR A 105 3.76 -11.37 -8.17
N GLU A 106 3.83 -11.77 -6.90
CA GLU A 106 2.64 -11.85 -6.07
C GLU A 106 2.05 -10.47 -5.80
N LEU A 107 2.90 -9.49 -5.49
CA LEU A 107 2.44 -8.12 -5.26
C LEU A 107 1.74 -7.57 -6.49
N LYS A 108 2.34 -7.72 -7.67
CA LYS A 108 1.77 -7.24 -8.92
C LYS A 108 0.43 -7.92 -9.22
N ARG A 109 0.33 -9.21 -8.93
CA ARG A 109 -0.92 -9.96 -9.13
C ARG A 109 -2.03 -9.43 -8.23
N LYS A 110 -1.72 -9.20 -6.95
CA LYS A 110 -2.70 -8.69 -5.99
C LYS A 110 -3.15 -7.28 -6.35
N ILE A 111 -2.23 -6.44 -6.83
CA ILE A 111 -2.59 -5.10 -7.30
C ILE A 111 -3.64 -5.20 -8.41
N ARG A 112 -3.36 -6.02 -9.42
CA ARG A 112 -4.28 -6.18 -10.54
C ARG A 112 -5.65 -6.68 -10.07
N GLU A 113 -5.66 -7.70 -9.22
CA GLU A 113 -6.91 -8.27 -8.71
C GLU A 113 -7.77 -7.21 -8.00
N LEU A 114 -7.15 -6.44 -7.13
CA LEU A 114 -7.89 -5.45 -6.34
C LEU A 114 -8.38 -4.29 -7.19
N LEU A 115 -7.58 -3.84 -8.16
CA LEU A 115 -8.00 -2.75 -9.04
C LEU A 115 -9.11 -3.20 -9.99
N GLU A 116 -9.05 -4.42 -10.50
CA GLU A 116 -10.09 -4.96 -11.37
C GLU A 116 -11.41 -5.17 -10.62
N LYS A 117 -11.31 -5.67 -9.39
CA LYS A 117 -12.48 -5.87 -8.55
C LYS A 117 -13.19 -4.55 -8.26
N GLY A 118 -12.43 -3.48 -8.01
CA GLY A 118 -13.00 -2.16 -7.82
C GLY A 118 -13.73 -1.64 -9.05
N LYS A 119 -13.25 -2.00 -10.24
CA LYS A 119 -13.88 -1.62 -11.50
C LYS A 119 -15.23 -2.28 -11.72
N GLY A 120 -15.41 -3.47 -11.21
CA GLY A 120 -16.63 -4.24 -11.40
C GLY A 120 -17.81 -3.79 -10.58
N GLN A 121 -17.59 -2.77 -9.78
CA GLN A 121 -18.63 -2.23 -8.91
C GLN A 121 -18.97 -0.77 -9.25
#